data_5063abaebe8bf207a81c865f625d5830
#
_entry.id   5063abaebe8bf207a81c865f625d5830
#
_cell.length_a   1.000
_cell.length_b   1.000
_cell.length_c   1.000
_cell.angle_alpha   90.00
_cell.angle_beta   90.00
_cell.angle_gamma   90.00
#
_symmetry.space_group_name_H-M   'P 1'
#
loop_
_entity.id
_entity.type
_entity.pdbx_description
1 polymer ?
#
loop_
_entity_poly.entity_id
_entity_poly.type
_entity_poly.pdbx_seq_one_letter_code
_entity_poly.pdbx_strand_id
1 'polypeptide(L)'
;MGRVTGVIEGLERTMRMNYLYDFYHTLLTDKQRKYIELYYLEDFAFSEIAEELEVTRQAVYDNLKRSKDLLEHYEENLGMYKNFVSRQSLMKRLREKLDHNEDKEIAIILDELEALD
;
A
#
# COMPACT_ATOMS: atom_id res chain seq x y z
N MET A 1 -17.13 -13.95 17.32
CA MET A 1 -15.78 -13.39 17.22
C MET A 1 -15.22 -13.37 15.78
N GLY A 2 -15.59 -14.33 14.93
CA GLY A 2 -15.07 -14.41 13.55
C GLY A 2 -15.34 -13.22 12.65
N ARG A 3 -16.46 -12.50 12.81
CA ARG A 3 -16.82 -11.34 11.97
C ARG A 3 -15.91 -10.15 12.18
N VAL A 4 -15.59 -9.82 13.43
CA VAL A 4 -14.73 -8.65 13.74
C VAL A 4 -13.31 -8.92 13.28
N THR A 5 -12.78 -10.12 13.54
CA THR A 5 -11.45 -10.52 13.09
C THR A 5 -11.34 -10.50 11.56
N GLY A 6 -12.37 -11.03 10.86
CA GLY A 6 -12.40 -11.05 9.39
C GLY A 6 -12.45 -9.65 8.79
N VAL A 7 -13.18 -8.72 9.39
CA VAL A 7 -13.26 -7.31 8.93
C VAL A 7 -11.91 -6.62 9.11
N ILE A 8 -11.25 -6.81 10.26
CA ILE A 8 -9.93 -6.22 10.54
C ILE A 8 -8.89 -6.78 9.57
N GLU A 9 -8.86 -8.09 9.36
CA GLU A 9 -7.94 -8.73 8.41
C GLU A 9 -8.15 -8.23 6.99
N GLY A 10 -9.43 -8.07 6.56
CA GLY A 10 -9.76 -7.53 5.25
C GLY A 10 -9.28 -6.08 5.08
N LEU A 11 -9.47 -5.26 6.12
CA LEU A 11 -9.01 -3.87 6.12
C LEU A 11 -7.48 -3.79 6.06
N GLU A 12 -6.78 -4.60 6.83
CA GLU A 12 -5.31 -4.67 6.81
C GLU A 12 -4.78 -5.06 5.43
N ARG A 13 -5.40 -6.05 4.78
CA ARG A 13 -5.03 -6.48 3.42
C ARG A 13 -5.24 -5.35 2.42
N THR A 14 -6.33 -4.61 2.52
CA THR A 14 -6.62 -3.47 1.65
C THR A 14 -5.59 -2.37 1.85
N MET A 15 -5.26 -2.03 3.09
CA MET A 15 -4.23 -1.04 3.41
C MET A 15 -2.87 -1.47 2.88
N ARG A 16 -2.51 -2.73 3.08
CA ARG A 16 -1.25 -3.28 2.55
C ARG A 16 -1.19 -3.11 1.03
N MET A 17 -2.27 -3.48 0.34
CA MET A 17 -2.31 -3.42 -1.12
C MET A 17 -2.21 -1.97 -1.62
N ASN A 18 -2.83 -1.02 -0.93
CA ASN A 18 -2.70 0.39 -1.24
C ASN A 18 -1.24 0.87 -1.12
N TYR A 19 -0.52 0.46 -0.07
CA TYR A 19 0.89 0.80 0.09
C TYR A 19 1.77 0.14 -0.99
N LEU A 20 1.54 -1.13 -1.28
CA LEU A 20 2.30 -1.81 -2.33
C LEU A 20 2.07 -1.15 -3.69
N TYR A 21 0.85 -0.73 -3.98
CA TYR A 21 0.53 0.01 -5.18
C TYR A 21 1.28 1.34 -5.22
N ASP A 22 1.29 2.09 -4.13
CA ASP A 22 1.99 3.36 -4.04
C ASP A 22 3.49 3.22 -4.33
N PHE A 23 4.12 2.18 -3.76
CA PHE A 23 5.54 1.95 -3.96
C PHE A 23 5.87 1.42 -5.36
N TYR A 24 5.04 0.55 -5.92
CA TYR A 24 5.40 -0.26 -7.09
C TYR A 24 4.56 -0.02 -8.33
N HIS A 25 3.60 0.93 -8.31
CA HIS A 25 2.69 1.13 -9.44
C HIS A 25 3.42 1.46 -10.76
N THR A 26 4.56 2.13 -10.69
CA THR A 26 5.33 2.47 -11.90
C THR A 26 5.92 1.24 -12.58
N LEU A 27 5.98 0.11 -11.88
CA LEU A 27 6.47 -1.17 -12.43
C LEU A 27 5.35 -2.00 -13.06
N LEU A 28 4.11 -1.57 -12.92
CA LEU A 28 2.95 -2.23 -13.52
C LEU A 28 2.67 -1.64 -14.91
N THR A 29 2.05 -2.45 -15.78
CA THR A 29 1.53 -1.94 -17.04
C THR A 29 0.31 -1.06 -16.79
N ASP A 30 -0.07 -0.23 -17.76
CA ASP A 30 -1.27 0.62 -17.67
C ASP A 30 -2.52 -0.22 -17.40
N LYS A 31 -2.64 -1.37 -18.05
CA LYS A 31 -3.75 -2.30 -17.86
C LYS A 31 -3.79 -2.83 -16.43
N GLN A 32 -2.65 -3.28 -15.90
CA GLN A 32 -2.55 -3.79 -14.54
C GLN A 32 -2.92 -2.72 -13.51
N ARG A 33 -2.41 -1.49 -13.70
CA ARG A 33 -2.77 -0.36 -12.84
C ARG A 33 -4.27 -0.11 -12.85
N LYS A 34 -4.90 -0.16 -14.03
CA LYS A 34 -6.33 0.14 -14.16
C LYS A 34 -7.18 -0.82 -13.32
N TYR A 35 -6.88 -2.12 -13.33
CA TYR A 35 -7.60 -3.10 -12.52
C TYR A 35 -7.45 -2.82 -11.02
N ILE A 36 -6.23 -2.55 -10.58
CA ILE A 36 -5.96 -2.26 -9.16
C ILE A 36 -6.66 -0.96 -8.73
N GLU A 37 -6.58 0.09 -9.54
CA GLU A 37 -7.22 1.38 -9.25
C GLU A 37 -8.73 1.24 -9.11
N LEU A 38 -9.37 0.56 -10.06
CA LEU A 38 -10.83 0.40 -10.04
C LEU A 38 -11.29 -0.36 -8.79
N TYR A 39 -10.59 -1.44 -8.44
CA TYR A 39 -11.00 -2.28 -7.33
C TYR A 39 -10.64 -1.70 -5.96
N TYR A 40 -9.37 -1.28 -5.77
CA TYR A 40 -8.88 -0.87 -4.46
C TYR A 40 -9.04 0.62 -4.18
N LEU A 41 -8.95 1.48 -5.18
CA LEU A 41 -9.02 2.92 -4.99
C LEU A 41 -10.41 3.49 -5.26
N GLU A 42 -11.16 2.93 -6.21
CA GLU A 42 -12.49 3.40 -6.58
C GLU A 42 -13.62 2.51 -6.09
N ASP A 43 -13.31 1.45 -5.35
CA ASP A 43 -14.27 0.53 -4.73
C ASP A 43 -15.27 -0.12 -5.72
N PHE A 44 -14.84 -0.38 -6.94
CA PHE A 44 -15.68 -1.04 -7.92
C PHE A 44 -15.82 -2.54 -7.58
N ALA A 45 -17.04 -3.07 -7.68
CA ALA A 45 -17.28 -4.52 -7.64
C ALA A 45 -16.76 -5.17 -8.93
N PHE A 46 -16.52 -6.48 -8.91
CA PHE A 46 -16.06 -7.22 -10.09
C PHE A 46 -16.98 -7.04 -11.29
N SER A 47 -18.30 -7.05 -11.06
CA SER A 47 -19.29 -6.83 -12.12
C SER A 47 -19.19 -5.43 -12.73
N GLU A 48 -18.92 -4.44 -11.92
CA GLU A 48 -18.76 -3.06 -12.38
C GLU A 48 -17.49 -2.90 -13.22
N ILE A 49 -16.38 -3.53 -12.78
CA ILE A 49 -15.11 -3.52 -13.54
C ILE A 49 -15.29 -4.24 -14.87
N ALA A 50 -15.96 -5.41 -14.84
CA ALA A 50 -16.23 -6.19 -16.04
C ALA A 50 -17.01 -5.38 -17.08
N GLU A 51 -18.02 -4.64 -16.63
CA GLU A 51 -18.83 -3.78 -17.49
C GLU A 51 -18.01 -2.60 -18.02
N GLU A 52 -17.28 -1.92 -17.14
CA GLU A 52 -16.46 -0.75 -17.49
C GLU A 52 -15.39 -1.08 -18.54
N LEU A 53 -14.71 -2.21 -18.37
CA LEU A 53 -13.61 -2.62 -19.24
C LEU A 53 -14.03 -3.56 -20.37
N GLU A 54 -15.31 -3.87 -20.44
CA GLU A 54 -15.88 -4.77 -21.48
C GLU A 54 -15.18 -6.14 -21.50
N VAL A 55 -15.02 -6.73 -20.33
CA VAL A 55 -14.42 -8.05 -20.13
C VAL A 55 -15.33 -8.91 -19.26
N THR A 56 -15.00 -10.20 -19.12
CA THR A 56 -15.74 -11.10 -18.23
C THR A 56 -15.36 -10.88 -16.77
N ARG A 57 -16.24 -11.27 -15.84
CA ARG A 57 -15.95 -11.24 -14.40
C ARG A 57 -14.74 -12.12 -14.05
N GLN A 58 -14.61 -13.27 -14.74
CA GLN A 58 -13.47 -14.16 -14.56
C GLN A 58 -12.16 -13.46 -14.98
N ALA A 59 -12.19 -12.72 -16.09
CA ALA A 59 -11.03 -11.94 -16.54
C ALA A 59 -10.64 -10.88 -15.52
N VAL A 60 -11.62 -10.23 -14.89
CA VAL A 60 -11.36 -9.26 -13.81
C VAL A 60 -10.64 -9.95 -12.65
N TYR A 61 -11.16 -11.08 -12.18
CA TYR A 61 -10.55 -11.85 -11.09
C TYR A 61 -9.11 -12.24 -11.42
N ASP A 62 -8.88 -12.81 -12.61
CA ASP A 62 -7.57 -13.28 -13.04
C ASP A 62 -6.56 -12.13 -13.15
N ASN A 63 -6.97 -11.00 -13.71
CA ASN A 63 -6.11 -9.82 -13.85
C ASN A 63 -5.77 -9.20 -12.50
N LEU A 64 -6.75 -9.08 -11.60
CA LEU A 64 -6.53 -8.59 -10.26
C LEU A 64 -5.56 -9.49 -9.49
N LYS A 65 -5.78 -10.80 -9.56
CA LYS A 65 -4.91 -11.77 -8.88
C LYS A 65 -3.47 -11.66 -9.36
N ARG A 66 -3.27 -11.62 -10.68
CA ARG A 66 -1.92 -11.47 -11.25
C ARG A 66 -1.24 -10.17 -10.83
N SER A 67 -1.98 -9.07 -10.86
CA SER A 67 -1.44 -7.77 -10.48
C SER A 67 -1.08 -7.71 -9.00
N LYS A 68 -1.91 -8.29 -8.14
CA LYS A 68 -1.63 -8.42 -6.70
C LYS A 68 -0.40 -9.29 -6.45
N ASP A 69 -0.33 -10.44 -7.10
CA ASP A 69 0.80 -11.35 -6.96
C ASP A 69 2.11 -10.68 -7.42
N LEU A 70 2.03 -9.88 -8.46
CA LEU A 70 3.18 -9.12 -8.96
C LEU A 70 3.64 -8.06 -7.95
N LEU A 71 2.72 -7.31 -7.35
CA LEU A 71 3.06 -6.34 -6.31
C LEU A 71 3.71 -7.03 -5.10
N GLU A 72 3.18 -8.16 -4.67
CA GLU A 72 3.77 -8.95 -3.57
C GLU A 72 5.16 -9.48 -3.95
N HIS A 73 5.35 -9.87 -5.20
CA HIS A 73 6.66 -10.32 -5.70
C HIS A 73 7.68 -9.18 -5.64
N TYR A 74 7.31 -7.97 -6.04
CA TYR A 74 8.18 -6.80 -5.94
C TYR A 74 8.54 -6.52 -4.48
N GLU A 75 7.57 -6.59 -3.58
CA GLU A 75 7.82 -6.37 -2.16
C GLU A 75 8.75 -7.43 -1.57
N GLU A 76 8.57 -8.69 -1.94
CA GLU A 76 9.43 -9.79 -1.51
C GLU A 76 10.90 -9.54 -1.90
N ASN A 77 11.12 -8.98 -3.09
CA ASN A 77 12.47 -8.73 -3.60
C ASN A 77 13.05 -7.39 -3.16
N LEU A 78 12.24 -6.34 -3.03
CA LEU A 78 12.70 -4.98 -2.79
C LEU A 78 12.48 -4.49 -1.36
N GLY A 79 11.44 -4.96 -0.69
CA GLY A 79 11.19 -4.65 0.72
C GLY A 79 10.94 -3.18 1.03
N MET A 80 10.45 -2.39 0.08
CA MET A 80 10.24 -0.94 0.27
C MET A 80 9.18 -0.67 1.33
N TYR A 81 8.09 -1.41 1.32
CA TYR A 81 7.02 -1.26 2.31
C TYR A 81 7.48 -1.70 3.70
N LYS A 82 8.12 -2.85 3.80
CA LYS A 82 8.68 -3.36 5.06
C LYS A 82 9.66 -2.35 5.67
N ASN A 83 10.55 -1.81 4.86
CA ASN A 83 11.53 -0.83 5.31
C ASN A 83 10.86 0.49 5.71
N PHE A 84 9.83 0.91 4.97
CA PHE A 84 9.03 2.10 5.31
C PHE A 84 8.40 1.95 6.69
N VAL A 85 7.75 0.83 6.98
CA VAL A 85 7.12 0.56 8.29
C VAL A 85 8.17 0.61 9.40
N SER A 86 9.32 -0.02 9.18
CA SER A 86 10.42 -0.01 10.16
C SER A 86 10.95 1.40 10.39
N ARG A 87 11.17 2.18 9.33
CA ARG A 87 11.62 3.57 9.47
C ARG A 87 10.62 4.43 10.22
N GLN A 88 9.34 4.31 9.90
CA GLN A 88 8.28 5.06 10.59
C GLN A 88 8.26 4.77 12.08
N SER A 89 8.39 3.51 12.46
CA SER A 89 8.45 3.09 13.86
C SER A 89 9.68 3.66 14.58
N LEU A 90 10.86 3.57 13.95
CA LEU A 90 12.10 4.08 14.51
C LEU A 90 12.09 5.61 14.63
N MET A 91 11.58 6.30 13.62
CA MET A 91 11.46 7.76 13.65
C MET A 91 10.52 8.22 14.76
N LYS A 92 9.41 7.53 14.94
CA LYS A 92 8.47 7.81 16.02
C LYS A 92 9.14 7.66 17.39
N ARG A 93 9.86 6.56 17.58
CA ARG A 93 10.60 6.32 18.83
C ARG A 93 11.67 7.38 19.08
N LEU A 94 12.37 7.78 18.02
CA LEU A 94 13.38 8.83 18.13
C LEU A 94 12.76 10.17 18.52
N ARG A 95 11.64 10.56 17.89
CA ARG A 95 10.91 11.77 18.26
C ARG A 95 10.47 11.75 19.72
N GLU A 96 9.92 10.64 20.19
CA GLU A 96 9.49 10.51 21.59
C GLU A 96 10.66 10.69 22.56
N LYS A 97 11.84 10.18 22.23
CA LYS A 97 13.04 10.34 23.05
C LYS A 97 13.58 11.78 23.04
N LEU A 98 13.33 12.53 21.97
CA LEU A 98 13.81 13.90 21.80
C LEU A 98 12.74 14.95 22.13
N ASP A 99 11.57 14.54 22.59
CA ASP A 99 10.40 15.40 22.80
C ASP A 99 10.67 16.52 23.82
N HIS A 100 11.63 16.31 24.72
CA HIS A 100 12.04 17.29 25.72
C HIS A 100 13.30 18.06 25.31
N ASN A 101 13.78 17.84 24.09
CA ASN A 101 14.97 18.52 23.59
C ASN A 101 14.55 19.78 22.82
N GLU A 102 15.02 20.94 23.26
CA GLU A 102 14.72 22.22 22.62
C GLU A 102 15.61 22.52 21.40
N ASP A 103 16.44 21.57 20.98
CA ASP A 103 17.32 21.74 19.83
C ASP A 103 16.52 21.73 18.54
N LYS A 104 16.41 22.91 17.93
CA LYS A 104 15.67 23.09 16.68
C LYS A 104 16.33 22.39 15.48
N GLU A 105 17.65 22.23 15.50
CA GLU A 105 18.36 21.53 14.43
C GLU A 105 17.98 20.06 14.37
N ILE A 106 17.80 19.39 15.51
CA ILE A 106 17.37 18.01 15.57
C ILE A 106 15.97 17.86 14.94
N ALA A 107 15.06 18.76 15.28
CA ALA A 107 13.70 18.76 14.71
C ALA A 107 13.72 18.94 13.19
N ILE A 108 14.56 19.83 12.69
CA ILE A 108 14.73 20.08 11.24
C ILE A 108 15.26 18.82 10.54
N ILE A 109 16.28 18.18 11.11
CA ILE A 109 16.86 16.95 10.53
C ILE A 109 15.83 15.83 10.51
N LEU A 110 15.05 15.66 11.58
CA LEU A 110 13.97 14.65 11.61
C LEU A 110 12.90 14.91 10.56
N ASP A 111 12.51 16.17 10.38
CA ASP A 111 11.55 16.56 9.35
C ASP A 111 12.09 16.25 7.93
N GLU A 112 13.35 16.51 7.68
CA GLU A 112 14.02 16.20 6.42
C GLU A 112 14.07 14.69 6.18
N LEU A 113 14.38 13.90 7.20
CA LEU A 113 14.39 12.43 7.09
C LEU A 113 13.01 11.88 6.79
N GLU A 114 11.98 12.38 7.46
CA GLU A 114 10.59 11.97 7.21
C GLU A 114 10.11 12.35 5.81
N ALA A 115 10.57 13.48 5.28
CA ALA A 115 10.21 13.94 3.94
C ALA A 115 10.79 13.06 2.83
N LEU A 116 11.81 12.24 3.10
CA LEU A 116 12.36 11.29 2.15
C LEU A 116 11.48 10.07 1.93
N ASP A 117 10.59 9.81 2.85
CA ASP A 117 9.59 8.73 2.74
C ASP A 117 8.31 9.29 2.11
#